data_b6ebed8f1896b5f48f6fd34e308e9448
#
_entry.id   b6ebed8f1896b5f48f6fd34e308e9448
#
_cell.length_a   1.000
_cell.length_b   1.000
_cell.length_c   1.000
_cell.angle_alpha   90.00
_cell.angle_beta   90.00
_cell.angle_gamma   90.00
#
_symmetry.space_group_name_H-M   'P 1'
#
loop_
_entity.id
_entity.type
_entity.pdbx_description
1 polymer ?
#
loop_
_entity_poly.entity_id
_entity_poly.type
_entity_poly.pdbx_seq_one_letter_code
_entity_poly.pdbx_strand_id
1 'polypeptide(L)'
;MKNFVSFILFFLMVSEVLSQRNYITPEPQKISFPESKQNGFRLSKKTSLEVSGVDNSKNFIKNFISFVNQETGFELNSKINKKSNILLRITDQNLNLGEEGYKISILPKENLIVESNTERGLFYGIESLKQIIHFTKRKRDEESFTEFDVDVKVESIKDVKSQQNFNAANLTTAGYKNVNETGYFQGLEKVETKSLDVYNIMPMIIEDYPRFKYRGMMLDVSRHFMPKEFIKKFIDIMSIHKMNKFHWHLTDDHGWRIEIKQYPKLTEIGSMRDGTLIGHSRFAGKNPKFDNIPHGGFYTQEEIKDIIKYAEERFIEIIPEIDMPGHTASLIASYPELGTLKEKTEVKKIWGVQDEILIPTENTFNFLDNLFREIADIFPSSYVHIGGDEARKKQWIESEEVQKLMEKLEIEDEDSLQTYFIGKVQKILNNYGKKIIGWDEIIEGGLVNDATVMSWRGEEGGIFAAKAGNNAIMSPTSHLYFDYYQARTGEPLAIGGLIPLEKVYSYEPIPEGLDINQATKILGAQGNVWTEYIKTPEMVEYMSVPRMTALSEIVWSKRKKRDFSEFIKRLNFYKYFLDKKKVNYRSKDL
;
A
#
# COMPACT_ATOMS: atom_id res chain seq x y z
N MET A 1 10.70 26.88 46.26
CA MET A 1 9.32 27.00 45.78
C MET A 1 9.21 27.60 44.38
N LYS A 2 9.84 28.73 44.03
CA LYS A 2 9.72 29.28 42.65
C LYS A 2 10.17 28.32 41.54
N ASN A 3 11.24 27.57 41.73
CA ASN A 3 11.73 26.61 40.69
C ASN A 3 10.86 25.37 40.58
N PHE A 4 10.10 24.98 41.58
CA PHE A 4 9.20 23.85 41.56
C PHE A 4 7.89 24.18 40.82
N VAL A 5 7.40 25.41 41.02
CA VAL A 5 6.21 25.91 40.29
C VAL A 5 6.53 26.12 38.82
N SER A 6 7.75 26.55 38.46
CA SER A 6 8.21 26.70 37.07
C SER A 6 8.32 25.33 36.38
N PHE A 7 8.75 24.28 37.09
CA PHE A 7 8.86 22.92 36.56
C PHE A 7 7.47 22.28 36.33
N ILE A 8 6.55 22.50 37.26
CA ILE A 8 5.14 22.02 37.10
C ILE A 8 4.44 22.78 35.96
N LEU A 9 4.64 24.09 35.83
CA LEU A 9 4.08 24.86 34.71
C LEU A 9 4.70 24.45 33.36
N PHE A 10 5.99 24.14 33.32
CA PHE A 10 6.65 23.61 32.11
C PHE A 10 6.14 22.22 31.76
N PHE A 11 5.91 21.33 32.74
CA PHE A 11 5.34 19.98 32.56
C PHE A 11 3.87 20.05 32.12
N LEU A 12 3.08 20.98 32.66
CA LEU A 12 1.70 21.22 32.24
C LEU A 12 1.63 21.79 30.82
N MET A 13 2.51 22.74 30.44
CA MET A 13 2.61 23.23 29.06
C MET A 13 3.08 22.14 28.09
N VAL A 14 4.03 21.30 28.46
CA VAL A 14 4.48 20.18 27.63
C VAL A 14 3.38 19.12 27.51
N SER A 15 2.59 18.85 28.56
CA SER A 15 1.45 17.95 28.49
C SER A 15 0.30 18.50 27.63
N GLU A 16 0.02 19.78 27.68
CA GLU A 16 -0.98 20.43 26.79
C GLU A 16 -0.54 20.45 25.34
N VAL A 17 0.74 20.71 25.05
CA VAL A 17 1.29 20.66 23.68
C VAL A 17 1.31 19.23 23.14
N LEU A 18 1.57 18.22 23.96
CA LEU A 18 1.47 16.81 23.58
C LEU A 18 0.02 16.38 23.36
N SER A 19 -0.95 17.01 24.06
CA SER A 19 -2.36 16.64 23.97
C SER A 19 -3.04 16.99 22.63
N GLN A 20 -2.50 17.94 21.86
CA GLN A 20 -3.08 18.44 20.60
C GLN A 20 -2.36 17.93 19.34
N ARG A 21 -1.53 16.90 19.42
CA ARG A 21 -0.82 16.36 18.25
C ARG A 21 -1.72 15.46 17.40
N ASN A 22 -1.57 15.60 16.08
CA ASN A 22 -2.17 14.68 15.12
C ASN A 22 -1.30 13.42 15.00
N TYR A 23 -1.88 12.23 15.25
CA TYR A 23 -1.18 10.93 15.15
C TYR A 23 -1.73 10.05 14.03
N ILE A 24 -2.65 10.58 13.23
CA ILE A 24 -3.31 9.83 12.17
C ILE A 24 -2.42 9.78 10.93
N THR A 25 -2.25 8.59 10.39
CA THR A 25 -1.52 8.30 9.15
C THR A 25 -2.43 7.59 8.15
N PRO A 26 -2.55 8.08 6.91
CA PRO A 26 -2.04 9.35 6.41
C PRO A 26 -2.69 10.57 7.10
N GLU A 27 -1.97 11.72 7.09
CA GLU A 27 -2.43 12.93 7.76
C GLU A 27 -3.74 13.46 7.16
N PRO A 28 -4.81 13.70 8.00
CA PRO A 28 -6.10 14.18 7.50
C PRO A 28 -6.03 15.56 6.86
N GLN A 29 -6.94 15.83 5.93
CA GLN A 29 -7.05 17.12 5.24
C GLN A 29 -7.30 18.29 6.21
N LYS A 30 -8.12 18.06 7.22
CA LYS A 30 -8.41 19.05 8.26
C LYS A 30 -8.67 18.35 9.58
N ILE A 31 -8.00 18.81 10.62
CA ILE A 31 -8.25 18.42 12.01
C ILE A 31 -8.31 19.68 12.85
N SER A 32 -9.30 19.77 13.74
CA SER A 32 -9.44 20.87 14.68
C SER A 32 -9.75 20.31 16.07
N PHE A 33 -9.22 20.99 17.07
CA PHE A 33 -9.42 20.65 18.47
C PHE A 33 -10.23 21.76 19.12
N PRO A 34 -11.56 21.54 19.35
CA PRO A 34 -12.39 22.53 20.00
C PRO A 34 -11.86 22.92 21.36
N GLU A 35 -11.82 24.20 21.66
CA GLU A 35 -11.48 24.69 23.01
C GLU A 35 -12.54 24.19 23.99
N SER A 36 -12.18 23.24 24.83
CA SER A 36 -13.06 22.69 25.85
C SER A 36 -12.26 22.32 27.08
N LYS A 37 -12.67 22.87 28.23
CA LYS A 37 -12.23 22.43 29.57
C LYS A 37 -12.88 21.09 29.97
N GLN A 38 -13.74 20.49 29.14
CA GLN A 38 -14.48 19.29 29.43
C GLN A 38 -13.82 18.07 28.81
N ASN A 39 -13.90 16.94 29.50
CA ASN A 39 -13.49 15.66 28.97
C ASN A 39 -14.24 15.33 27.68
N GLY A 40 -13.55 14.76 26.69
CA GLY A 40 -14.12 14.34 25.43
C GLY A 40 -15.07 13.15 25.56
N PHE A 41 -15.10 12.30 24.55
CA PHE A 41 -15.95 11.11 24.53
C PHE A 41 -15.39 10.03 25.49
N ARG A 42 -16.26 9.48 26.34
CA ARG A 42 -15.92 8.41 27.31
C ARG A 42 -16.24 7.04 26.74
N LEU A 43 -15.24 6.35 26.21
CA LEU A 43 -15.35 4.95 25.79
C LEU A 43 -15.25 4.03 27.03
N SER A 44 -16.28 3.21 27.26
CA SER A 44 -16.40 2.35 28.43
C SER A 44 -17.23 1.10 28.10
N LYS A 45 -17.37 0.18 29.04
CA LYS A 45 -18.27 -0.99 28.97
C LYS A 45 -19.75 -0.63 28.74
N LYS A 46 -20.14 0.65 28.95
CA LYS A 46 -21.50 1.16 28.72
C LYS A 46 -21.66 1.76 27.33
N THR A 47 -20.59 1.86 26.55
CA THR A 47 -20.65 2.41 25.20
C THR A 47 -21.40 1.46 24.28
N SER A 48 -22.34 2.00 23.51
CA SER A 48 -23.07 1.27 22.48
C SER A 48 -22.63 1.71 21.09
N LEU A 49 -22.80 0.82 20.12
CA LEU A 49 -22.59 1.09 18.70
C LEU A 49 -23.94 1.16 17.99
N GLU A 50 -24.13 2.23 17.26
CA GLU A 50 -25.25 2.40 16.34
C GLU A 50 -24.70 2.54 14.91
N VAL A 51 -25.28 1.80 13.97
CA VAL A 51 -24.89 1.82 12.55
C VAL A 51 -26.14 2.12 11.74
N SER A 52 -26.08 3.08 10.84
CA SER A 52 -27.21 3.47 9.99
C SER A 52 -26.77 3.75 8.55
N GLY A 53 -27.66 3.45 7.61
CA GLY A 53 -27.40 3.63 6.18
C GLY A 53 -26.47 2.58 5.56
N VAL A 54 -26.01 1.58 6.35
CA VAL A 54 -25.18 0.46 5.90
C VAL A 54 -25.54 -0.80 6.70
N ASP A 55 -25.36 -1.97 6.07
CA ASP A 55 -25.63 -3.24 6.72
C ASP A 55 -24.58 -3.55 7.81
N ASN A 56 -25.05 -3.83 9.02
CA ASN A 56 -24.23 -4.19 10.17
C ASN A 56 -23.43 -5.50 9.96
N SER A 57 -23.82 -6.34 9.01
CA SER A 57 -23.14 -7.58 8.68
C SER A 57 -21.88 -7.39 7.86
N LYS A 58 -21.62 -6.19 7.33
CA LYS A 58 -20.41 -5.86 6.55
C LYS A 58 -19.15 -6.15 7.35
N ASN A 59 -18.15 -6.75 6.69
CA ASN A 59 -16.92 -7.19 7.33
C ASN A 59 -16.14 -6.05 8.00
N PHE A 60 -16.12 -4.85 7.42
CA PHE A 60 -15.41 -3.73 8.03
C PHE A 60 -16.07 -3.24 9.33
N ILE A 61 -17.40 -3.36 9.50
CA ILE A 61 -18.10 -3.09 10.77
C ILE A 61 -17.74 -4.16 11.82
N LYS A 62 -17.80 -5.44 11.46
CA LYS A 62 -17.38 -6.55 12.35
C LYS A 62 -15.93 -6.41 12.78
N ASN A 63 -15.04 -6.05 11.85
CA ASN A 63 -13.62 -5.81 12.13
C ASN A 63 -13.42 -4.63 13.09
N PHE A 64 -14.22 -3.57 12.98
CA PHE A 64 -14.17 -2.46 13.93
C PHE A 64 -14.60 -2.89 15.33
N ILE A 65 -15.70 -3.63 15.46
CA ILE A 65 -16.19 -4.15 16.75
C ILE A 65 -15.10 -5.05 17.39
N SER A 66 -14.53 -5.97 16.62
CA SER A 66 -13.44 -6.84 17.08
C SER A 66 -12.21 -6.03 17.50
N PHE A 67 -11.86 -4.99 16.75
CA PHE A 67 -10.75 -4.11 17.10
C PHE A 67 -10.97 -3.41 18.43
N VAL A 68 -12.15 -2.80 18.64
CA VAL A 68 -12.47 -2.12 19.91
C VAL A 68 -12.39 -3.09 21.08
N ASN A 69 -12.96 -4.29 20.95
CA ASN A 69 -12.90 -5.33 21.97
C ASN A 69 -11.44 -5.69 22.31
N GLN A 70 -10.61 -5.96 21.31
CA GLN A 70 -9.20 -6.31 21.51
C GLN A 70 -8.39 -5.17 22.15
N GLU A 71 -8.67 -3.91 21.77
CA GLU A 71 -7.93 -2.76 22.30
C GLU A 71 -8.31 -2.40 23.73
N THR A 72 -9.58 -2.53 24.07
CA THR A 72 -10.13 -1.98 25.32
C THR A 72 -10.62 -3.04 26.30
N GLY A 73 -10.82 -4.27 25.85
CA GLY A 73 -11.51 -5.33 26.60
C GLY A 73 -13.03 -5.09 26.73
N PHE A 74 -13.61 -4.12 25.99
CA PHE A 74 -15.02 -3.81 26.05
C PHE A 74 -15.76 -4.42 24.85
N GLU A 75 -16.88 -5.08 25.12
CA GLU A 75 -17.84 -5.42 24.08
C GLU A 75 -18.75 -4.22 23.83
N LEU A 76 -18.77 -3.75 22.58
CA LEU A 76 -19.69 -2.69 22.20
C LEU A 76 -21.12 -3.20 22.26
N ASN A 77 -21.95 -2.55 23.08
CA ASN A 77 -23.33 -2.96 23.26
C ASN A 77 -24.17 -2.56 22.03
N SER A 78 -25.01 -3.47 21.53
CA SER A 78 -25.96 -3.18 20.45
C SER A 78 -27.21 -2.41 20.93
N LYS A 79 -27.43 -2.30 22.25
CA LYS A 79 -28.54 -1.52 22.79
C LYS A 79 -28.15 -0.05 22.89
N ILE A 80 -28.90 0.82 22.22
CA ILE A 80 -28.69 2.27 22.23
C ILE A 80 -28.70 2.79 23.66
N ASN A 81 -27.58 3.38 24.09
CA ASN A 81 -27.47 4.03 25.39
C ASN A 81 -27.51 5.55 25.17
N LYS A 82 -28.50 6.24 25.73
CA LYS A 82 -28.67 7.70 25.58
C LYS A 82 -27.48 8.55 26.05
N LYS A 83 -26.46 7.97 26.67
CA LYS A 83 -25.36 8.71 27.32
C LYS A 83 -23.99 8.56 26.65
N SER A 84 -23.75 7.53 25.85
CA SER A 84 -22.41 7.29 25.28
C SER A 84 -22.50 6.31 24.11
N ASN A 85 -22.63 6.82 22.88
CA ASN A 85 -22.75 6.01 21.69
C ASN A 85 -21.66 6.35 20.67
N ILE A 86 -21.16 5.33 19.98
CA ILE A 86 -20.45 5.49 18.72
C ILE A 86 -21.49 5.35 17.60
N LEU A 87 -21.58 6.36 16.74
CA LEU A 87 -22.49 6.37 15.60
C LEU A 87 -21.67 6.25 14.32
N LEU A 88 -21.89 5.17 13.57
CA LEU A 88 -21.33 4.97 12.23
C LEU A 88 -22.47 5.15 11.23
N ARG A 89 -22.42 6.16 10.37
CA ARG A 89 -23.56 6.44 9.50
C ARG A 89 -23.19 6.84 8.09
N ILE A 90 -23.97 6.36 7.14
CA ILE A 90 -24.06 6.96 5.81
C ILE A 90 -25.17 8.01 5.87
N THR A 91 -24.88 9.24 5.46
CA THR A 91 -25.81 10.38 5.52
C THR A 91 -26.15 10.87 4.12
N ASP A 92 -27.41 11.25 3.93
CA ASP A 92 -27.90 11.90 2.71
C ASP A 92 -27.52 13.38 2.65
N GLN A 93 -27.11 13.98 3.78
CA GLN A 93 -26.56 15.33 3.78
C GLN A 93 -25.25 15.37 3.00
N ASN A 94 -25.17 16.25 1.99
CA ASN A 94 -23.94 16.40 1.23
C ASN A 94 -22.84 17.00 2.10
N LEU A 95 -21.83 16.17 2.44
CA LEU A 95 -20.67 16.60 3.23
C LEU A 95 -19.65 17.40 2.40
N ASN A 96 -19.80 17.42 1.05
CA ASN A 96 -18.84 18.02 0.12
C ASN A 96 -17.40 17.46 0.25
N LEU A 97 -17.26 16.18 0.62
CA LEU A 97 -15.98 15.49 0.85
C LEU A 97 -15.67 14.43 -0.22
N GLY A 98 -16.54 14.32 -1.26
CA GLY A 98 -16.43 13.31 -2.32
C GLY A 98 -16.79 11.89 -1.84
N GLU A 99 -16.62 10.91 -2.74
CA GLU A 99 -17.05 9.52 -2.49
C GLU A 99 -16.20 8.79 -1.44
N GLU A 100 -14.97 9.22 -1.23
CA GLU A 100 -14.03 8.60 -0.29
C GLU A 100 -13.84 9.43 0.99
N GLY A 101 -14.56 10.55 1.09
CA GLY A 101 -14.44 11.45 2.23
C GLY A 101 -15.33 11.04 3.41
N TYR A 102 -14.90 11.48 4.59
CA TYR A 102 -15.60 11.23 5.85
C TYR A 102 -15.41 12.40 6.82
N LYS A 103 -16.28 12.42 7.82
CA LYS A 103 -16.16 13.32 8.96
C LYS A 103 -16.22 12.54 10.26
N ILE A 104 -15.31 12.86 11.18
CA ILE A 104 -15.34 12.37 12.56
C ILE A 104 -15.61 13.56 13.47
N SER A 105 -16.63 13.44 14.33
CA SER A 105 -16.99 14.45 15.32
C SER A 105 -16.93 13.82 16.71
N ILE A 106 -16.02 14.30 17.55
CA ILE A 106 -15.86 13.88 18.94
C ILE A 106 -16.01 15.14 19.79
N LEU A 107 -17.20 15.33 20.35
CA LEU A 107 -17.54 16.51 21.14
C LEU A 107 -17.78 16.14 22.60
N PRO A 108 -17.53 17.05 23.56
CA PRO A 108 -17.74 16.78 24.98
C PRO A 108 -19.19 16.43 25.30
N LYS A 109 -19.40 15.34 26.04
CA LYS A 109 -20.74 14.86 26.49
C LYS A 109 -21.70 14.47 25.37
N GLU A 110 -21.22 14.41 24.11
CA GLU A 110 -21.99 14.00 22.94
C GLU A 110 -21.56 12.62 22.47
N ASN A 111 -22.22 12.12 21.43
CA ASN A 111 -21.84 10.90 20.75
C ASN A 111 -20.53 11.11 19.96
N LEU A 112 -19.75 10.03 19.79
CA LEU A 112 -18.70 9.97 18.79
C LEU A 112 -19.33 9.60 17.47
N ILE A 113 -19.20 10.44 16.44
CA ILE A 113 -19.86 10.25 15.17
C ILE A 113 -18.81 10.09 14.07
N VAL A 114 -18.93 9.03 13.28
CA VAL A 114 -18.24 8.87 11.99
C VAL A 114 -19.30 8.87 10.90
N GLU A 115 -19.22 9.84 10.00
CA GLU A 115 -20.21 10.00 8.94
C GLU A 115 -19.56 10.18 7.56
N SER A 116 -20.19 9.63 6.55
CA SER A 116 -19.81 9.74 5.15
C SER A 116 -21.03 9.68 4.24
N ASN A 117 -20.86 10.06 2.96
CA ASN A 117 -21.89 9.87 1.95
C ASN A 117 -21.86 8.47 1.31
N THR A 118 -20.83 7.65 1.58
CA THR A 118 -20.65 6.33 0.98
C THR A 118 -20.10 5.31 1.98
N GLU A 119 -20.25 4.01 1.68
CA GLU A 119 -19.62 2.93 2.44
C GLU A 119 -18.08 3.05 2.44
N ARG A 120 -17.50 3.46 1.31
CA ARG A 120 -16.04 3.62 1.14
C ARG A 120 -15.49 4.72 2.05
N GLY A 121 -16.12 5.87 2.07
CA GLY A 121 -15.72 6.96 2.97
C GLY A 121 -15.91 6.58 4.45
N LEU A 122 -17.01 5.89 4.79
CA LEU A 122 -17.22 5.38 6.15
C LEU A 122 -16.13 4.39 6.57
N PHE A 123 -15.71 3.49 5.66
CA PHE A 123 -14.59 2.58 5.88
C PHE A 123 -13.30 3.34 6.23
N TYR A 124 -12.91 4.36 5.46
CA TYR A 124 -11.72 5.15 5.75
C TYR A 124 -11.83 5.95 7.06
N GLY A 125 -13.03 6.42 7.38
CA GLY A 125 -13.31 7.06 8.67
C GLY A 125 -13.11 6.11 9.84
N ILE A 126 -13.54 4.86 9.71
CA ILE A 126 -13.33 3.80 10.70
C ILE A 126 -11.84 3.49 10.86
N GLU A 127 -11.07 3.41 9.78
CA GLU A 127 -9.61 3.18 9.88
C GLU A 127 -8.90 4.31 10.63
N SER A 128 -9.34 5.56 10.46
CA SER A 128 -8.84 6.68 11.26
C SER A 128 -9.31 6.63 12.72
N LEU A 129 -10.55 6.22 12.96
CA LEU A 129 -11.06 6.06 14.34
C LEU A 129 -10.30 4.98 15.11
N LYS A 130 -9.91 3.88 14.46
CA LYS A 130 -9.06 2.85 15.08
C LYS A 130 -7.74 3.45 15.57
N GLN A 131 -7.11 4.31 14.79
CA GLN A 131 -5.87 4.99 15.19
C GLN A 131 -6.09 5.92 16.39
N ILE A 132 -7.19 6.67 16.41
CA ILE A 132 -7.55 7.54 17.55
C ILE A 132 -7.75 6.72 18.84
N ILE A 133 -8.46 5.60 18.77
CA ILE A 133 -8.71 4.73 19.93
C ILE A 133 -7.41 4.14 20.45
N HIS A 134 -6.56 3.61 19.56
CA HIS A 134 -5.27 3.06 19.95
C HIS A 134 -4.36 4.11 20.60
N PHE A 135 -4.27 5.30 20.01
CA PHE A 135 -3.50 6.40 20.58
C PHE A 135 -3.98 6.75 22.01
N THR A 136 -5.29 6.84 22.21
CA THR A 136 -5.86 7.15 23.53
C THR A 136 -5.49 6.09 24.57
N LYS A 137 -5.47 4.81 24.18
CA LYS A 137 -5.03 3.71 25.04
C LYS A 137 -3.56 3.88 25.42
N ARG A 138 -2.69 4.05 24.43
CA ARG A 138 -1.25 4.15 24.65
C ARG A 138 -0.90 5.32 25.59
N LYS A 139 -1.49 6.48 25.37
CA LYS A 139 -1.29 7.65 26.22
C LYS A 139 -1.69 7.36 27.68
N ARG A 140 -2.83 6.72 27.90
CA ARG A 140 -3.27 6.32 29.23
C ARG A 140 -2.28 5.35 29.89
N ASP A 141 -1.81 4.36 29.14
CA ASP A 141 -0.89 3.35 29.66
C ASP A 141 0.45 4.02 30.04
N GLU A 142 0.96 4.96 29.24
CA GLU A 142 2.16 5.76 29.54
C GLU A 142 1.96 6.64 30.79
N GLU A 143 0.81 7.30 30.96
CA GLU A 143 0.48 8.12 32.13
C GLU A 143 0.38 7.27 33.41
N SER A 144 -0.19 6.06 33.34
CA SER A 144 -0.29 5.15 34.47
C SER A 144 1.07 4.62 34.94
N PHE A 145 2.03 4.42 34.03
CA PHE A 145 3.40 4.03 34.36
C PHE A 145 4.18 5.15 35.06
N THR A 146 3.99 6.39 34.63
CA THR A 146 4.68 7.55 35.26
C THR A 146 4.16 7.85 36.66
N GLU A 147 2.85 7.67 36.94
CA GLU A 147 2.30 7.79 38.28
C GLU A 147 2.82 6.67 39.22
N PHE A 148 2.93 5.44 38.73
CA PHE A 148 3.48 4.32 39.48
C PHE A 148 4.97 4.49 39.80
N ASP A 149 5.77 4.92 38.84
CA ASP A 149 7.20 5.20 39.02
C ASP A 149 7.46 6.33 40.02
N VAL A 150 6.58 7.34 40.09
CA VAL A 150 6.69 8.44 41.05
C VAL A 150 6.35 7.99 42.48
N ASP A 151 5.34 7.20 42.64
CA ASP A 151 4.95 6.68 43.96
C ASP A 151 5.98 5.69 44.52
N VAL A 152 6.52 4.80 43.69
CA VAL A 152 7.60 3.87 44.07
C VAL A 152 8.88 4.61 44.41
N LYS A 153 9.24 5.68 43.67
CA LYS A 153 10.40 6.52 43.97
C LYS A 153 10.25 7.29 45.29
N VAL A 154 9.03 7.75 45.60
CA VAL A 154 8.77 8.46 46.87
C VAL A 154 8.85 7.54 48.06
N GLU A 155 8.30 6.33 47.99
CA GLU A 155 8.41 5.36 49.08
C GLU A 155 9.85 4.83 49.26
N SER A 156 10.56 4.52 48.17
CA SER A 156 11.96 4.12 48.25
C SER A 156 12.88 5.20 48.82
N ILE A 157 12.61 6.49 48.58
CA ILE A 157 13.37 7.60 49.19
C ILE A 157 13.11 7.72 50.68
N LYS A 158 11.93 7.35 51.17
CA LYS A 158 11.65 7.33 52.65
C LYS A 158 12.41 6.20 53.33
N ASP A 159 12.50 5.02 52.74
CA ASP A 159 13.21 3.88 53.30
C ASP A 159 14.73 3.97 53.19
N VAL A 160 15.26 4.63 52.13
CA VAL A 160 16.69 4.81 51.91
C VAL A 160 17.31 5.83 52.87
N LYS A 161 16.54 6.73 53.48
CA LYS A 161 17.06 7.66 54.51
C LYS A 161 17.44 6.97 55.82
N SER A 162 17.11 5.70 56.00
CA SER A 162 17.45 4.90 57.18
C SER A 162 18.68 3.97 57.00
N GLN A 163 19.25 3.89 55.77
CA GLN A 163 20.47 3.09 55.52
C GLN A 163 21.51 3.88 54.72
N GLN A 164 22.62 4.19 55.38
CA GLN A 164 23.79 4.78 54.75
C GLN A 164 24.43 3.78 53.80
N ASN A 165 24.49 4.14 52.51
CA ASN A 165 25.13 3.51 51.37
C ASN A 165 24.18 2.97 50.27
N PHE A 166 23.64 3.84 49.48
CA PHE A 166 23.07 3.44 48.19
C PHE A 166 23.47 4.46 47.10
N ASN A 167 24.02 3.96 46.02
CA ASN A 167 24.48 4.78 44.91
C ASN A 167 23.38 4.86 43.83
N ALA A 168 22.76 6.02 43.66
CA ALA A 168 21.61 6.29 42.80
C ALA A 168 21.87 6.09 41.29
N ALA A 169 23.12 5.83 40.88
CA ALA A 169 23.51 5.74 39.47
C ALA A 169 23.13 4.40 38.79
N ASN A 170 22.73 3.39 39.54
CA ASN A 170 22.46 2.02 39.01
C ASN A 170 20.97 1.70 38.76
N LEU A 171 20.07 2.66 38.89
CA LEU A 171 18.63 2.41 38.79
C LEU A 171 18.03 2.65 37.38
N THR A 172 18.80 3.15 36.41
CA THR A 172 18.25 3.57 35.12
C THR A 172 18.40 2.58 33.96
N THR A 173 19.07 1.43 34.15
CA THR A 173 19.37 0.53 33.02
C THR A 173 19.13 -0.97 33.27
N ALA A 174 18.63 -1.38 34.41
CA ALA A 174 18.35 -2.80 34.68
C ALA A 174 16.88 -3.12 34.39
N GLY A 175 16.62 -3.72 33.26
CA GLY A 175 15.34 -4.38 33.02
C GLY A 175 15.07 -5.45 34.10
N TYR A 176 13.84 -5.61 34.49
CA TYR A 176 13.22 -6.41 35.57
C TYR A 176 13.67 -7.88 35.74
N LYS A 177 14.77 -8.33 35.16
CA LYS A 177 15.23 -9.73 35.24
C LYS A 177 16.17 -10.07 36.39
N ASN A 178 16.71 -9.11 37.13
CA ASN A 178 17.74 -9.36 38.15
C ASN A 178 17.38 -8.99 39.58
N VAL A 179 16.08 -8.83 39.91
CA VAL A 179 15.63 -8.49 41.29
C VAL A 179 15.42 -9.73 42.19
N ASN A 180 15.46 -10.96 41.64
CA ASN A 180 15.16 -12.19 42.38
C ASN A 180 16.30 -12.76 43.24
N GLU A 181 17.52 -12.20 43.20
CA GLU A 181 18.64 -12.77 43.99
C GLU A 181 18.93 -12.07 45.32
N THR A 182 18.25 -10.97 45.64
CA THR A 182 18.56 -10.24 46.89
C THR A 182 17.48 -10.29 47.99
N GLY A 183 16.44 -11.10 47.87
CA GLY A 183 15.53 -11.42 49.00
C GLY A 183 14.69 -10.26 49.56
N TYR A 184 14.63 -9.09 48.94
CA TYR A 184 14.02 -7.87 49.49
C TYR A 184 12.61 -7.55 49.02
N PHE A 185 12.00 -8.37 48.17
CA PHE A 185 10.61 -8.17 47.69
C PHE A 185 9.73 -9.41 47.82
N GLN A 186 9.76 -10.09 48.97
CA GLN A 186 8.66 -11.00 49.35
C GLN A 186 7.56 -10.13 49.99
N GLY A 187 6.53 -9.79 49.22
CA GLY A 187 5.37 -9.09 49.76
C GLY A 187 4.66 -8.13 48.81
N LEU A 188 5.09 -7.99 47.58
CA LEU A 188 4.23 -7.34 46.58
C LEU A 188 3.18 -8.36 46.12
N GLU A 189 2.04 -8.44 46.86
CA GLU A 189 0.81 -8.94 46.27
C GLU A 189 0.65 -8.29 44.90
N LYS A 190 0.22 -9.08 43.91
CA LYS A 190 -0.21 -8.54 42.63
C LYS A 190 -1.10 -7.34 42.89
N VAL A 191 -0.57 -6.14 42.72
CA VAL A 191 -1.41 -4.96 42.64
C VAL A 191 -2.30 -5.23 41.45
N GLU A 192 -3.53 -5.65 41.66
CA GLU A 192 -4.55 -5.66 40.66
C GLU A 192 -4.59 -4.22 40.15
N THR A 193 -3.95 -3.98 38.98
CA THR A 193 -4.14 -2.74 38.27
C THR A 193 -5.64 -2.62 38.08
N LYS A 194 -6.29 -1.75 38.85
CA LYS A 194 -7.69 -1.39 38.63
C LYS A 194 -7.75 -1.00 37.17
N SER A 195 -8.26 -1.89 36.32
CA SER A 195 -8.50 -1.57 34.93
C SER A 195 -9.37 -0.32 34.94
N LEU A 196 -8.82 0.81 34.57
CA LEU A 196 -9.63 2.02 34.42
C LEU A 196 -10.68 1.69 33.36
N ASP A 197 -11.93 1.48 33.78
CA ASP A 197 -13.05 1.06 32.95
C ASP A 197 -13.48 2.13 31.93
N VAL A 198 -12.61 3.12 31.66
CA VAL A 198 -12.93 4.27 30.79
C VAL A 198 -11.69 4.79 30.07
N TYR A 199 -11.84 5.03 28.77
CA TYR A 199 -10.90 5.77 27.93
C TYR A 199 -11.50 7.13 27.57
N ASN A 200 -10.81 8.21 27.84
CA ASN A 200 -11.24 9.56 27.49
C ASN A 200 -10.64 9.97 26.14
N ILE A 201 -11.42 9.87 25.08
CA ILE A 201 -11.02 10.32 23.75
C ILE A 201 -11.21 11.83 23.66
N MET A 202 -10.14 12.54 23.31
CA MET A 202 -10.15 14.01 23.25
C MET A 202 -11.16 14.56 22.25
N PRO A 203 -11.73 15.75 22.52
CA PRO A 203 -12.57 16.44 21.56
C PRO A 203 -11.77 16.78 20.30
N MET A 204 -12.31 16.39 19.13
CA MET A 204 -11.76 16.74 17.83
C MET A 204 -12.83 16.66 16.74
N ILE A 205 -12.61 17.43 15.67
CA ILE A 205 -13.38 17.33 14.44
C ILE A 205 -12.38 17.11 13.31
N ILE A 206 -12.62 16.05 12.53
CA ILE A 206 -11.84 15.68 11.35
C ILE A 206 -12.76 15.75 10.14
N GLU A 207 -12.31 16.43 9.09
CA GLU A 207 -12.89 16.40 7.75
C GLU A 207 -11.77 15.92 6.82
N ASP A 208 -11.97 14.76 6.19
CA ASP A 208 -10.89 14.09 5.47
C ASP A 208 -11.36 13.44 4.18
N TYR A 209 -10.51 13.48 3.17
CA TYR A 209 -10.72 12.92 1.84
C TYR A 209 -9.37 12.81 1.11
N PRO A 210 -9.21 11.86 0.16
CA PRO A 210 -7.95 11.73 -0.56
C PRO A 210 -7.71 12.89 -1.53
N ARG A 211 -6.45 13.25 -1.71
CA ARG A 211 -6.02 14.22 -2.71
C ARG A 211 -6.10 13.64 -4.13
N PHE A 212 -5.78 12.36 -4.30
CA PHE A 212 -5.74 11.65 -5.58
C PHE A 212 -6.73 10.49 -5.63
N LYS A 213 -7.32 10.28 -6.82
CA LYS A 213 -8.25 9.18 -7.10
C LYS A 213 -7.52 7.84 -7.23
N TYR A 214 -6.29 7.83 -7.76
CA TYR A 214 -5.44 6.66 -7.91
C TYR A 214 -4.37 6.65 -6.83
N ARG A 215 -4.39 5.64 -5.97
CA ARG A 215 -3.42 5.44 -4.89
C ARG A 215 -2.97 3.98 -4.96
N GLY A 216 -1.92 3.76 -5.76
CA GLY A 216 -1.55 2.44 -6.25
C GLY A 216 -0.35 1.79 -5.57
N MET A 217 -0.40 0.46 -5.52
CA MET A 217 0.77 -0.41 -5.35
C MET A 217 0.76 -1.45 -6.45
N MET A 218 1.91 -1.68 -7.07
CA MET A 218 2.13 -2.82 -7.96
C MET A 218 2.90 -3.92 -7.24
N LEU A 219 2.56 -5.16 -7.51
CA LEU A 219 3.33 -6.34 -7.11
C LEU A 219 3.55 -7.24 -8.31
N ASP A 220 4.82 -7.46 -8.63
CA ASP A 220 5.26 -8.47 -9.59
C ASP A 220 5.20 -9.86 -8.95
N VAL A 221 4.43 -10.76 -9.56
CA VAL A 221 4.35 -12.17 -9.17
C VAL A 221 4.90 -13.09 -10.25
N SER A 222 5.39 -12.51 -11.35
CA SER A 222 5.99 -13.23 -12.47
C SER A 222 7.42 -13.65 -12.16
N ARG A 223 8.30 -12.72 -11.76
CA ARG A 223 9.69 -13.03 -11.47
C ARG A 223 9.81 -13.96 -10.27
N HIS A 224 9.09 -13.67 -9.17
CA HIS A 224 8.90 -14.63 -8.08
C HIS A 224 7.42 -14.76 -7.71
N PHE A 225 6.90 -15.98 -7.82
CA PHE A 225 5.52 -16.28 -7.50
C PHE A 225 5.23 -16.09 -6.01
N MET A 226 4.11 -15.41 -5.70
CA MET A 226 3.65 -15.17 -4.34
C MET A 226 2.33 -15.93 -4.09
N PRO A 227 2.19 -16.68 -2.97
CA PRO A 227 0.98 -17.44 -2.70
C PRO A 227 -0.22 -16.51 -2.43
N LYS A 228 -1.43 -17.01 -2.71
CA LYS A 228 -2.68 -16.22 -2.60
C LYS A 228 -2.91 -15.64 -1.19
N GLU A 229 -2.49 -16.37 -0.16
CA GLU A 229 -2.58 -15.91 1.23
C GLU A 229 -1.76 -14.65 1.45
N PHE A 230 -0.59 -14.57 0.80
CA PHE A 230 0.22 -13.36 0.84
C PHE A 230 -0.40 -12.21 0.03
N ILE A 231 -0.98 -12.49 -1.14
CA ILE A 231 -1.72 -11.48 -1.91
C ILE A 231 -2.82 -10.85 -1.03
N LYS A 232 -3.58 -11.66 -0.30
CA LYS A 232 -4.58 -11.16 0.66
C LYS A 232 -3.94 -10.35 1.79
N LYS A 233 -2.79 -10.77 2.32
CA LYS A 233 -2.05 -9.99 3.32
C LYS A 233 -1.56 -8.66 2.77
N PHE A 234 -1.06 -8.64 1.52
CA PHE A 234 -0.63 -7.41 0.86
C PHE A 234 -1.79 -6.42 0.65
N ILE A 235 -2.97 -6.93 0.24
CA ILE A 235 -4.22 -6.16 0.19
C ILE A 235 -4.59 -5.61 1.58
N ASP A 236 -4.42 -6.38 2.64
CA ASP A 236 -4.64 -5.90 4.02
C ASP A 236 -3.68 -4.75 4.39
N ILE A 237 -2.40 -4.88 4.01
CA ILE A 237 -1.41 -3.82 4.23
C ILE A 237 -1.81 -2.57 3.45
N MET A 238 -2.17 -2.69 2.18
CA MET A 238 -2.66 -1.58 1.36
C MET A 238 -3.89 -0.90 1.98
N SER A 239 -4.83 -1.70 2.49
CA SER A 239 -6.08 -1.24 3.09
C SER A 239 -5.87 -0.32 4.29
N ILE A 240 -5.01 -0.68 5.23
CA ILE A 240 -4.71 0.17 6.39
C ILE A 240 -3.96 1.46 6.02
N HIS A 241 -3.33 1.50 4.83
CA HIS A 241 -2.70 2.68 4.25
C HIS A 241 -3.66 3.53 3.38
N LYS A 242 -4.94 3.20 3.33
CA LYS A 242 -5.96 3.84 2.47
C LYS A 242 -5.59 3.85 0.98
N MET A 243 -4.79 2.87 0.52
CA MET A 243 -4.54 2.62 -0.89
C MET A 243 -5.79 1.97 -1.50
N ASN A 244 -6.06 2.24 -2.79
CA ASN A 244 -7.29 1.78 -3.44
C ASN A 244 -7.10 1.09 -4.79
N LYS A 245 -5.87 0.99 -5.29
CA LYS A 245 -5.54 0.32 -6.56
C LYS A 245 -4.42 -0.68 -6.36
N PHE A 246 -4.71 -1.94 -6.60
CA PHE A 246 -3.72 -3.01 -6.63
C PHE A 246 -3.43 -3.37 -8.09
N HIS A 247 -2.29 -2.94 -8.60
CA HIS A 247 -1.77 -3.32 -9.90
C HIS A 247 -1.07 -4.66 -9.77
N TRP A 248 -1.63 -5.70 -10.37
CA TRP A 248 -1.14 -7.07 -10.25
C TRP A 248 -0.45 -7.49 -11.54
N HIS A 249 0.89 -7.49 -11.51
CA HIS A 249 1.73 -7.85 -12.64
C HIS A 249 1.82 -9.38 -12.75
N LEU A 250 0.95 -9.94 -13.59
CA LEU A 250 0.66 -11.38 -13.66
C LEU A 250 1.51 -12.14 -14.68
N THR A 251 2.09 -11.46 -15.65
CA THR A 251 2.79 -12.09 -16.78
C THR A 251 4.03 -11.33 -17.18
N ASP A 252 5.10 -12.08 -17.47
CA ASP A 252 6.40 -11.57 -17.89
C ASP A 252 7.24 -12.71 -18.49
N ASP A 253 8.45 -12.45 -18.94
CA ASP A 253 9.40 -13.42 -19.51
C ASP A 253 9.68 -14.62 -18.59
N HIS A 254 9.54 -14.42 -17.27
CA HIS A 254 9.97 -15.36 -16.23
C HIS A 254 8.83 -16.18 -15.65
N GLY A 255 7.59 -15.92 -16.09
CA GLY A 255 6.44 -16.71 -15.68
C GLY A 255 5.09 -16.11 -16.06
N TRP A 256 4.18 -16.98 -16.41
CA TRP A 256 2.75 -16.71 -16.62
C TRP A 256 1.96 -17.16 -15.40
N ARG A 257 1.21 -16.27 -14.74
CA ARG A 257 0.64 -16.54 -13.42
C ARG A 257 -0.88 -16.61 -13.35
N ILE A 258 -1.58 -16.51 -14.47
CA ILE A 258 -3.04 -16.55 -14.53
C ILE A 258 -3.54 -17.69 -15.39
N GLU A 259 -4.50 -18.46 -14.86
CA GLU A 259 -5.18 -19.51 -15.61
C GLU A 259 -6.06 -18.90 -16.71
N ILE A 260 -5.84 -19.34 -17.97
CA ILE A 260 -6.69 -19.07 -19.12
C ILE A 260 -7.18 -20.43 -19.62
N LYS A 261 -8.44 -20.73 -19.41
CA LYS A 261 -9.00 -22.09 -19.68
C LYS A 261 -8.92 -22.48 -21.14
N GLN A 262 -9.07 -21.51 -22.04
CA GLN A 262 -8.91 -21.75 -23.47
C GLN A 262 -7.47 -22.06 -23.89
N TYR A 263 -6.49 -21.62 -23.09
CA TYR A 263 -5.07 -21.74 -23.41
C TYR A 263 -4.27 -22.39 -22.26
N PRO A 264 -4.49 -23.70 -21.97
CA PRO A 264 -3.93 -24.37 -20.80
C PRO A 264 -2.39 -24.41 -20.76
N LYS A 265 -1.72 -24.41 -21.92
CA LYS A 265 -0.24 -24.42 -21.98
C LYS A 265 0.37 -23.18 -21.32
N LEU A 266 -0.37 -22.05 -21.20
CA LEU A 266 0.11 -20.86 -20.51
C LEU A 266 0.47 -21.18 -19.05
N THR A 267 -0.29 -22.05 -18.40
CA THR A 267 -0.01 -22.49 -17.04
C THR A 267 0.76 -23.81 -16.96
N GLU A 268 0.58 -24.71 -17.92
CA GLU A 268 1.33 -25.98 -17.97
C GLU A 268 2.83 -25.77 -18.27
N ILE A 269 3.15 -24.81 -19.14
CA ILE A 269 4.51 -24.52 -19.60
C ILE A 269 4.96 -23.16 -19.07
N GLY A 270 4.21 -22.10 -19.38
CA GLY A 270 4.60 -20.72 -19.11
C GLY A 270 4.71 -20.37 -17.63
N SER A 271 4.08 -21.15 -16.73
CA SER A 271 4.15 -20.88 -15.30
C SER A 271 5.40 -21.40 -14.60
N MET A 272 6.24 -22.20 -15.29
CA MET A 272 7.38 -22.91 -14.69
C MET A 272 8.69 -22.57 -15.39
N ARG A 273 9.76 -22.40 -14.63
CA ARG A 273 11.15 -22.35 -15.11
C ARG A 273 12.04 -23.30 -14.30
N ASP A 274 13.08 -23.85 -14.93
CA ASP A 274 13.92 -24.92 -14.34
C ASP A 274 15.00 -24.40 -13.37
N GLY A 275 15.05 -23.12 -13.12
CA GLY A 275 16.03 -22.52 -12.23
C GLY A 275 16.00 -21.00 -12.30
N THR A 276 16.73 -20.38 -11.40
CA THR A 276 16.81 -18.92 -11.27
C THR A 276 18.28 -18.48 -11.21
N LEU A 277 18.60 -17.34 -11.78
CA LEU A 277 19.94 -16.75 -11.73
C LEU A 277 20.43 -16.59 -10.30
N ILE A 278 21.67 -17.04 -10.03
CA ILE A 278 22.36 -16.81 -8.76
C ILE A 278 23.12 -15.48 -8.83
N GLY A 279 22.88 -14.61 -7.86
CA GLY A 279 23.52 -13.29 -7.79
C GLY A 279 22.86 -12.26 -8.68
N HIS A 280 23.57 -11.19 -8.98
CA HIS A 280 23.05 -10.04 -9.72
C HIS A 280 23.29 -10.20 -11.23
N SER A 281 22.26 -9.96 -12.07
CA SER A 281 22.34 -10.12 -13.54
C SER A 281 23.45 -9.30 -14.17
N ARG A 282 23.69 -8.08 -13.68
CA ARG A 282 24.78 -7.20 -14.15
C ARG A 282 26.17 -7.83 -14.07
N PHE A 283 26.36 -8.77 -13.16
CA PHE A 283 27.64 -9.47 -12.92
C PHE A 283 27.64 -10.92 -13.39
N ALA A 284 26.57 -11.38 -14.03
CA ALA A 284 26.42 -12.76 -14.49
C ALA A 284 27.44 -13.17 -15.58
N GLY A 285 27.94 -12.19 -16.36
CA GLY A 285 28.91 -12.41 -17.42
C GLY A 285 28.39 -13.33 -18.53
N LYS A 286 29.33 -13.93 -19.28
CA LYS A 286 29.00 -14.84 -20.39
C LYS A 286 28.56 -16.25 -19.94
N ASN A 287 28.84 -16.64 -18.68
CA ASN A 287 28.51 -17.95 -18.13
C ASN A 287 27.71 -17.78 -16.83
N PRO A 288 26.42 -17.39 -16.91
CA PRO A 288 25.57 -17.21 -15.75
C PRO A 288 25.41 -18.52 -14.98
N LYS A 289 25.37 -18.43 -13.66
CA LYS A 289 25.09 -19.57 -12.77
C LYS A 289 23.64 -19.57 -12.34
N PHE A 290 23.03 -20.74 -12.36
CA PHE A 290 21.65 -20.95 -11.95
C PHE A 290 21.58 -21.88 -10.74
N ASP A 291 20.54 -21.74 -9.94
CA ASP A 291 20.32 -22.59 -8.76
C ASP A 291 19.80 -23.98 -9.13
N ASN A 292 19.30 -24.15 -10.36
CA ASN A 292 18.67 -25.38 -10.87
C ASN A 292 17.52 -25.89 -9.98
N ILE A 293 16.84 -24.96 -9.30
CA ILE A 293 15.65 -25.24 -8.50
C ILE A 293 14.45 -24.79 -9.32
N PRO A 294 13.55 -25.70 -9.71
CA PRO A 294 12.34 -25.31 -10.42
C PRO A 294 11.56 -24.27 -9.63
N HIS A 295 11.16 -23.20 -10.31
CA HIS A 295 10.36 -22.13 -9.72
C HIS A 295 9.13 -21.87 -10.56
N GLY A 296 7.98 -21.75 -9.90
CA GLY A 296 6.73 -21.45 -10.60
C GLY A 296 5.51 -21.47 -9.71
N GLY A 297 4.37 -21.43 -10.36
CA GLY A 297 3.05 -21.35 -9.77
C GLY A 297 2.16 -20.44 -10.59
N PHE A 298 0.87 -20.57 -10.39
CA PHE A 298 -0.15 -19.71 -11.01
C PHE A 298 -1.37 -19.66 -10.10
N TYR A 299 -2.26 -18.72 -10.40
CA TYR A 299 -3.55 -18.60 -9.73
C TYR A 299 -4.64 -19.15 -10.66
N THR A 300 -5.48 -20.03 -10.12
CA THR A 300 -6.70 -20.45 -10.81
C THR A 300 -7.70 -19.30 -10.88
N GLN A 301 -8.62 -19.33 -11.84
CA GLN A 301 -9.66 -18.30 -11.95
C GLN A 301 -10.50 -18.19 -10.66
N GLU A 302 -10.72 -19.30 -9.98
CA GLU A 302 -11.48 -19.31 -8.72
C GLU A 302 -10.68 -18.64 -7.58
N GLU A 303 -9.36 -18.85 -7.53
CA GLU A 303 -8.50 -18.16 -6.56
C GLU A 303 -8.45 -16.65 -6.83
N ILE A 304 -8.41 -16.24 -8.10
CA ILE A 304 -8.46 -14.83 -8.49
C ILE A 304 -9.78 -14.19 -8.07
N LYS A 305 -10.92 -14.84 -8.33
CA LYS A 305 -12.24 -14.34 -7.90
C LYS A 305 -12.34 -14.21 -6.37
N ASP A 306 -11.77 -15.16 -5.63
CA ASP A 306 -11.70 -15.10 -4.16
C ASP A 306 -10.84 -13.91 -3.69
N ILE A 307 -9.70 -13.64 -4.36
CA ILE A 307 -8.85 -12.48 -4.07
C ILE A 307 -9.56 -11.17 -4.44
N ILE A 308 -10.25 -11.10 -5.57
CA ILE A 308 -11.01 -9.92 -5.99
C ILE A 308 -12.09 -9.59 -4.96
N LYS A 309 -12.90 -10.58 -4.56
CA LYS A 309 -13.92 -10.39 -3.52
C LYS A 309 -13.29 -9.89 -2.20
N TYR A 310 -12.14 -10.43 -1.82
CA TYR A 310 -11.41 -10.01 -0.63
C TYR A 310 -10.94 -8.55 -0.70
N ALA A 311 -10.52 -8.10 -1.89
CA ALA A 311 -10.10 -6.73 -2.15
C ALA A 311 -11.30 -5.75 -2.16
N GLU A 312 -12.41 -6.14 -2.78
CA GLU A 312 -13.66 -5.35 -2.82
C GLU A 312 -14.20 -5.03 -1.42
N GLU A 313 -14.14 -6.00 -0.49
CA GLU A 313 -14.51 -5.80 0.91
C GLU A 313 -13.64 -4.75 1.64
N ARG A 314 -12.51 -4.36 1.03
CA ARG A 314 -11.55 -3.34 1.49
C ARG A 314 -11.51 -2.11 0.60
N PHE A 315 -12.44 -2.03 -0.36
CA PHE A 315 -12.54 -0.96 -1.34
C PHE A 315 -11.26 -0.79 -2.20
N ILE A 316 -10.55 -1.90 -2.45
CA ILE A 316 -9.38 -1.96 -3.33
C ILE A 316 -9.79 -2.61 -4.65
N GLU A 317 -9.58 -1.89 -5.74
CA GLU A 317 -9.75 -2.39 -7.10
C GLU A 317 -8.47 -3.05 -7.57
N ILE A 318 -8.58 -4.27 -8.14
CA ILE A 318 -7.47 -4.99 -8.72
C ILE A 318 -7.40 -4.71 -10.22
N ILE A 319 -6.28 -4.19 -10.68
CA ILE A 319 -5.97 -3.96 -12.10
C ILE A 319 -4.98 -5.05 -12.54
N PRO A 320 -5.40 -6.00 -13.39
CA PRO A 320 -4.48 -7.02 -13.90
C PRO A 320 -3.57 -6.43 -14.96
N GLU A 321 -2.31 -6.89 -14.99
CA GLU A 321 -1.40 -6.63 -16.09
C GLU A 321 -1.11 -7.91 -16.85
N ILE A 322 -1.26 -7.81 -18.18
CA ILE A 322 -0.85 -8.80 -19.17
C ILE A 322 0.09 -8.07 -20.12
N ASP A 323 1.37 -8.26 -19.93
CA ASP A 323 2.39 -7.49 -20.64
C ASP A 323 2.55 -7.93 -22.08
N MET A 324 2.67 -6.95 -22.99
CA MET A 324 2.85 -7.12 -24.43
C MET A 324 3.23 -5.80 -25.13
N PRO A 325 3.89 -5.82 -26.30
CA PRO A 325 4.31 -6.99 -27.08
C PRO A 325 5.65 -7.60 -26.63
N GLY A 326 6.44 -6.86 -25.81
CA GLY A 326 7.62 -7.34 -25.11
C GLY A 326 7.26 -8.15 -23.86
N HIS A 327 8.24 -8.60 -23.07
CA HIS A 327 8.07 -9.36 -21.83
C HIS A 327 7.16 -10.61 -21.96
N THR A 328 7.20 -11.24 -23.15
CA THR A 328 6.28 -12.31 -23.54
C THR A 328 6.95 -13.69 -23.71
N ALA A 329 8.19 -13.87 -23.27
CA ALA A 329 8.90 -15.14 -23.47
C ALA A 329 8.18 -16.32 -22.83
N SER A 330 7.49 -16.16 -21.70
CA SER A 330 6.70 -17.24 -21.07
C SER A 330 5.46 -17.61 -21.91
N LEU A 331 4.82 -16.61 -22.54
CA LEU A 331 3.73 -16.82 -23.47
C LEU A 331 4.23 -17.55 -24.73
N ILE A 332 5.32 -17.05 -25.34
CA ILE A 332 5.93 -17.62 -26.55
C ILE A 332 6.46 -19.04 -26.28
N ALA A 333 7.00 -19.32 -25.10
CA ALA A 333 7.39 -20.68 -24.70
C ALA A 333 6.19 -21.63 -24.74
N SER A 334 4.99 -21.15 -24.41
CA SER A 334 3.74 -21.91 -24.40
C SER A 334 3.14 -22.05 -25.79
N TYR A 335 3.23 -21.01 -26.61
CA TYR A 335 2.64 -20.88 -27.96
C TYR A 335 3.65 -20.22 -28.90
N PRO A 336 4.66 -20.96 -29.42
CA PRO A 336 5.75 -20.43 -30.23
C PRO A 336 5.31 -19.70 -31.49
N GLU A 337 4.15 -20.09 -32.05
CA GLU A 337 3.57 -19.49 -33.26
C GLU A 337 3.16 -18.01 -33.09
N LEU A 338 3.12 -17.50 -31.84
CA LEU A 338 2.80 -16.11 -31.52
C LEU A 338 4.04 -15.22 -31.45
N GLY A 339 5.23 -15.82 -31.31
CA GLY A 339 6.50 -15.10 -31.36
C GLY A 339 6.90 -14.75 -32.78
N THR A 340 7.68 -13.66 -32.94
CA THR A 340 8.13 -13.18 -34.25
C THR A 340 8.95 -14.22 -35.00
N LEU A 341 9.83 -14.95 -34.32
CA LEU A 341 10.62 -16.01 -34.94
C LEU A 341 9.89 -17.34 -35.11
N LYS A 342 8.75 -17.52 -34.42
CA LYS A 342 7.96 -18.78 -34.40
C LYS A 342 8.78 -20.00 -33.95
N GLU A 343 9.83 -19.76 -33.18
CA GLU A 343 10.76 -20.79 -32.68
C GLU A 343 10.43 -21.15 -31.23
N LYS A 344 10.81 -22.38 -30.85
CA LYS A 344 10.66 -22.83 -29.48
C LYS A 344 11.63 -22.06 -28.57
N THR A 345 11.11 -21.41 -27.58
CA THR A 345 11.89 -20.75 -26.50
C THR A 345 11.57 -21.39 -25.16
N GLU A 346 12.30 -20.98 -24.12
CA GLU A 346 12.07 -21.40 -22.74
C GLU A 346 11.64 -20.20 -21.90
N VAL A 347 10.91 -20.48 -20.80
CA VAL A 347 10.67 -19.49 -19.76
C VAL A 347 12.01 -19.02 -19.20
N LYS A 348 12.23 -17.71 -19.13
CA LYS A 348 13.58 -17.16 -18.85
C LYS A 348 14.01 -17.41 -17.40
N LYS A 349 15.31 -17.57 -17.23
CA LYS A 349 15.98 -17.82 -15.93
C LYS A 349 16.91 -16.67 -15.52
N ILE A 350 17.24 -15.79 -16.48
CA ILE A 350 18.12 -14.64 -16.29
C ILE A 350 17.33 -13.34 -16.36
N TRP A 351 17.59 -12.43 -15.42
CA TRP A 351 16.91 -11.14 -15.32
C TRP A 351 17.38 -10.17 -16.40
N GLY A 352 16.46 -9.33 -16.86
CA GLY A 352 16.68 -8.28 -17.86
C GLY A 352 15.76 -8.43 -19.06
N VAL A 353 15.82 -7.45 -19.94
CA VAL A 353 14.99 -7.37 -21.15
C VAL A 353 15.39 -8.47 -22.14
N GLN A 354 14.42 -9.21 -22.64
CA GLN A 354 14.60 -10.28 -23.60
C GLN A 354 14.30 -9.80 -25.04
N ASP A 355 14.71 -10.59 -26.03
CA ASP A 355 14.47 -10.26 -27.44
C ASP A 355 13.15 -10.83 -27.97
N GLU A 356 12.52 -11.76 -27.25
CA GLU A 356 11.24 -12.34 -27.62
C GLU A 356 10.15 -11.29 -27.61
N ILE A 357 9.45 -11.17 -28.74
CA ILE A 357 8.39 -10.20 -28.98
C ILE A 357 7.28 -10.85 -29.81
N LEU A 358 6.02 -10.51 -29.50
CA LEU A 358 4.86 -11.00 -30.25
C LEU A 358 4.87 -10.50 -31.69
N ILE A 359 4.51 -11.38 -32.63
CA ILE A 359 4.32 -10.97 -34.03
C ILE A 359 2.94 -10.30 -34.19
N PRO A 360 2.82 -9.12 -34.82
CA PRO A 360 1.57 -8.36 -34.93
C PRO A 360 0.65 -8.87 -36.06
N THR A 361 0.31 -10.16 -36.03
CA THR A 361 -0.57 -10.80 -37.04
C THR A 361 -2.01 -10.95 -36.56
N GLU A 362 -2.94 -11.18 -37.48
CA GLU A 362 -4.35 -11.46 -37.13
C GLU A 362 -4.48 -12.72 -36.24
N ASN A 363 -3.59 -13.72 -36.40
CA ASN A 363 -3.58 -14.88 -35.52
C ASN A 363 -3.27 -14.48 -34.07
N THR A 364 -2.30 -13.61 -33.87
CA THR A 364 -1.95 -13.06 -32.56
C THR A 364 -3.12 -12.26 -31.97
N PHE A 365 -3.76 -11.38 -32.76
CA PHE A 365 -4.88 -10.60 -32.27
C PHE A 365 -6.11 -11.46 -31.95
N ASN A 366 -6.38 -12.53 -32.69
CA ASN A 366 -7.45 -13.50 -32.39
C ASN A 366 -7.15 -14.26 -31.07
N PHE A 367 -5.88 -14.62 -30.84
CA PHE A 367 -5.46 -15.20 -29.58
C PHE A 367 -5.71 -14.23 -28.42
N LEU A 368 -5.28 -12.99 -28.57
CA LEU A 368 -5.44 -11.94 -27.55
C LEU A 368 -6.92 -11.60 -27.30
N ASP A 369 -7.78 -11.61 -28.33
CA ASP A 369 -9.22 -11.40 -28.15
C ASP A 369 -9.84 -12.48 -27.25
N ASN A 370 -9.54 -13.74 -27.52
CA ASN A 370 -10.00 -14.86 -26.68
C ASN A 370 -9.45 -14.78 -25.25
N LEU A 371 -8.18 -14.41 -25.09
CA LEU A 371 -7.54 -14.24 -23.79
C LEU A 371 -8.20 -13.10 -23.00
N PHE A 372 -8.36 -11.93 -23.62
CA PHE A 372 -8.94 -10.77 -22.96
C PHE A 372 -10.43 -10.90 -22.67
N ARG A 373 -11.16 -11.75 -23.39
CA ARG A 373 -12.52 -12.13 -23.02
C ARG A 373 -12.55 -12.79 -21.64
N GLU A 374 -11.69 -13.78 -21.37
CA GLU A 374 -11.62 -14.42 -20.04
C GLU A 374 -11.15 -13.43 -18.96
N ILE A 375 -10.14 -12.60 -19.25
CA ILE A 375 -9.68 -11.56 -18.32
C ILE A 375 -10.82 -10.58 -17.97
N ALA A 376 -11.57 -10.13 -18.96
CA ALA A 376 -12.68 -9.19 -18.75
C ALA A 376 -13.81 -9.79 -17.92
N ASP A 377 -14.07 -11.09 -18.08
CA ASP A 377 -15.07 -11.82 -17.29
C ASP A 377 -14.65 -12.02 -15.83
N ILE A 378 -13.34 -12.12 -15.56
CA ILE A 378 -12.81 -12.36 -14.22
C ILE A 378 -12.67 -11.05 -13.44
N PHE A 379 -12.12 -10.00 -14.05
CA PHE A 379 -11.77 -8.75 -13.38
C PHE A 379 -12.85 -7.68 -13.58
N PRO A 380 -13.50 -7.20 -12.49
CA PRO A 380 -14.51 -6.14 -12.59
C PRO A 380 -13.93 -4.76 -12.87
N SER A 381 -12.62 -4.58 -12.71
CA SER A 381 -11.95 -3.32 -13.03
C SER A 381 -12.28 -2.83 -14.44
N SER A 382 -12.50 -1.54 -14.58
CA SER A 382 -12.64 -0.90 -15.89
C SER A 382 -11.31 -0.77 -16.65
N TYR A 383 -10.20 -1.11 -16.02
CA TYR A 383 -8.87 -1.04 -16.59
C TYR A 383 -8.21 -2.41 -16.67
N VAL A 384 -7.42 -2.60 -17.75
CA VAL A 384 -6.41 -3.65 -17.88
C VAL A 384 -5.09 -2.96 -18.21
N HIS A 385 -4.03 -3.29 -17.50
CA HIS A 385 -2.69 -2.85 -17.84
C HIS A 385 -2.11 -3.81 -18.87
N ILE A 386 -1.54 -3.27 -19.95
CA ILE A 386 -1.07 -4.06 -21.10
C ILE A 386 0.47 -4.05 -21.22
N GLY A 387 1.17 -3.51 -20.22
CA GLY A 387 2.62 -3.34 -20.28
C GLY A 387 3.03 -2.30 -21.32
N GLY A 388 3.68 -2.73 -22.36
CA GLY A 388 4.14 -1.91 -23.50
C GLY A 388 5.58 -1.43 -23.37
N ASP A 389 6.24 -1.76 -22.26
CA ASP A 389 7.59 -1.36 -21.95
C ASP A 389 8.64 -2.26 -22.60
N GLU A 390 9.82 -1.71 -22.73
CA GLU A 390 11.08 -2.39 -23.08
C GLU A 390 10.99 -3.37 -24.27
N ALA A 391 10.00 -3.22 -25.16
CA ALA A 391 9.80 -4.07 -26.32
C ALA A 391 10.97 -3.92 -27.31
N ARG A 392 11.86 -4.92 -27.36
CA ARG A 392 13.01 -4.94 -28.28
C ARG A 392 12.56 -5.25 -29.69
N LYS A 393 12.65 -4.27 -30.59
CA LYS A 393 12.16 -4.36 -31.97
C LYS A 393 13.08 -5.14 -32.92
N LYS A 394 14.23 -5.64 -32.44
CA LYS A 394 15.21 -6.35 -33.26
C LYS A 394 14.60 -7.45 -34.13
N GLN A 395 13.75 -8.32 -33.50
CA GLN A 395 13.11 -9.42 -34.25
C GLN A 395 12.11 -8.89 -35.28
N TRP A 396 11.43 -7.76 -35.02
CA TRP A 396 10.56 -7.12 -36.01
C TRP A 396 11.35 -6.56 -37.21
N ILE A 397 12.50 -5.91 -36.94
CA ILE A 397 13.41 -5.39 -37.97
C ILE A 397 13.91 -6.52 -38.87
N GLU A 398 14.29 -7.65 -38.31
CA GLU A 398 14.89 -8.79 -39.01
C GLU A 398 13.84 -9.71 -39.67
N SER A 399 12.56 -9.58 -39.36
CA SER A 399 11.49 -10.45 -39.84
C SER A 399 10.92 -9.96 -41.18
N GLU A 400 11.15 -10.71 -42.27
CA GLU A 400 10.55 -10.42 -43.58
C GLU A 400 9.00 -10.36 -43.53
N GLU A 401 8.36 -11.18 -42.68
CA GLU A 401 6.90 -11.17 -42.53
C GLU A 401 6.43 -9.86 -41.91
N VAL A 402 7.13 -9.36 -40.87
CA VAL A 402 6.81 -8.10 -40.21
C VAL A 402 7.07 -6.92 -41.15
N GLN A 403 8.21 -6.91 -41.87
CA GLN A 403 8.51 -5.84 -42.80
C GLN A 403 7.49 -5.73 -43.96
N LYS A 404 7.01 -6.87 -44.49
CA LYS A 404 5.90 -6.90 -45.47
C LYS A 404 4.58 -6.40 -44.88
N LEU A 405 4.34 -6.69 -43.58
CA LEU A 405 3.17 -6.16 -42.90
C LEU A 405 3.25 -4.64 -42.76
N MET A 406 4.40 -4.12 -42.35
CA MET A 406 4.64 -2.67 -42.24
C MET A 406 4.44 -1.97 -43.59
N GLU A 407 5.01 -2.51 -44.66
CA GLU A 407 4.81 -1.99 -46.02
C GLU A 407 3.32 -1.95 -46.41
N LYS A 408 2.59 -3.05 -46.16
CA LYS A 408 1.14 -3.15 -46.40
C LYS A 408 0.31 -2.14 -45.60
N LEU A 409 0.74 -1.82 -44.40
CA LEU A 409 0.06 -0.89 -43.48
C LEU A 409 0.54 0.55 -43.62
N GLU A 410 1.51 0.81 -44.51
CA GLU A 410 2.17 2.10 -44.69
C GLU A 410 2.78 2.63 -43.39
N ILE A 411 3.38 1.73 -42.59
CA ILE A 411 4.06 2.05 -41.33
C ILE A 411 5.57 2.17 -41.60
N GLU A 412 6.17 3.29 -41.21
CA GLU A 412 7.55 3.63 -41.55
C GLU A 412 8.60 3.09 -40.57
N ASP A 413 8.23 2.91 -39.30
CA ASP A 413 9.14 2.47 -38.23
C ASP A 413 8.46 1.53 -37.23
N GLU A 414 9.26 0.82 -36.44
CA GLU A 414 8.79 -0.19 -35.51
C GLU A 414 8.15 0.41 -34.24
N ASP A 415 8.38 1.66 -33.90
CA ASP A 415 7.69 2.37 -32.83
C ASP A 415 6.23 2.65 -33.23
N SER A 416 6.04 3.08 -34.47
CA SER A 416 4.72 3.21 -35.09
C SER A 416 4.01 1.85 -35.22
N LEU A 417 4.74 0.75 -35.46
CA LEU A 417 4.19 -0.59 -35.44
C LEU A 417 3.74 -1.01 -34.03
N GLN A 418 4.48 -0.63 -33.00
CA GLN A 418 4.05 -0.84 -31.62
C GLN A 418 2.76 -0.07 -31.30
N THR A 419 2.66 1.17 -31.75
CA THR A 419 1.42 1.97 -31.64
C THR A 419 0.24 1.29 -32.33
N TYR A 420 0.45 0.73 -33.54
CA TYR A 420 -0.57 -0.07 -34.23
C TYR A 420 -0.98 -1.29 -33.40
N PHE A 421 -0.01 -2.04 -32.85
CA PHE A 421 -0.27 -3.20 -31.98
C PHE A 421 -1.13 -2.80 -30.77
N ILE A 422 -0.74 -1.77 -30.04
CA ILE A 422 -1.45 -1.24 -28.89
C ILE A 422 -2.86 -0.78 -29.27
N GLY A 423 -3.03 -0.12 -30.40
CA GLY A 423 -4.33 0.31 -30.91
C GLY A 423 -5.26 -0.87 -31.24
N LYS A 424 -4.72 -1.99 -31.73
CA LYS A 424 -5.47 -3.23 -31.94
C LYS A 424 -5.90 -3.85 -30.60
N VAL A 425 -5.00 -3.93 -29.62
CA VAL A 425 -5.27 -4.44 -28.26
C VAL A 425 -6.30 -3.56 -27.57
N GLN A 426 -6.20 -2.24 -27.67
CA GLN A 426 -7.20 -1.33 -27.13
C GLN A 426 -8.59 -1.57 -27.72
N LYS A 427 -8.70 -1.77 -29.03
CA LYS A 427 -9.98 -2.07 -29.67
C LYS A 427 -10.58 -3.37 -29.15
N ILE A 428 -9.76 -4.41 -28.97
CA ILE A 428 -10.19 -5.68 -28.38
C ILE A 428 -10.74 -5.43 -26.97
N LEU A 429 -9.98 -4.78 -26.10
CA LEU A 429 -10.39 -4.51 -24.72
C LEU A 429 -11.63 -3.60 -24.62
N ASN A 430 -11.76 -2.61 -25.52
CA ASN A 430 -12.94 -1.74 -25.59
C ASN A 430 -14.22 -2.51 -25.91
N ASN A 431 -14.17 -3.59 -26.72
CA ASN A 431 -15.31 -4.46 -26.99
C ASN A 431 -15.83 -5.15 -25.71
N TYR A 432 -14.97 -5.33 -24.71
CA TYR A 432 -15.32 -5.86 -23.39
C TYR A 432 -15.52 -4.77 -22.32
N GLY A 433 -15.63 -3.49 -22.73
CA GLY A 433 -15.85 -2.35 -21.82
C GLY A 433 -14.65 -2.00 -20.95
N LYS A 434 -13.45 -2.43 -21.34
CA LYS A 434 -12.20 -2.15 -20.62
C LYS A 434 -11.40 -1.06 -21.30
N LYS A 435 -10.70 -0.24 -20.50
CA LYS A 435 -9.72 0.75 -20.93
C LYS A 435 -8.32 0.24 -20.68
N ILE A 436 -7.35 0.71 -21.46
CA ILE A 436 -5.96 0.34 -21.29
C ILE A 436 -5.21 1.29 -20.35
N ILE A 437 -4.28 0.73 -19.59
CA ILE A 437 -3.14 1.42 -19.01
C ILE A 437 -1.89 0.81 -19.65
N GLY A 438 -0.86 1.56 -19.88
CA GLY A 438 0.46 1.05 -20.29
C GLY A 438 1.58 1.91 -19.76
N TRP A 439 2.77 1.32 -19.68
CA TRP A 439 3.99 2.05 -19.34
C TRP A 439 4.27 3.14 -20.38
N ASP A 440 5.09 4.12 -20.05
CA ASP A 440 5.19 5.33 -20.88
C ASP A 440 5.85 5.14 -22.25
N GLU A 441 6.35 3.93 -22.59
CA GLU A 441 6.75 3.58 -23.95
C GLU A 441 5.57 3.52 -24.94
N ILE A 442 4.35 3.37 -24.47
CA ILE A 442 3.17 3.38 -25.35
C ILE A 442 2.94 4.72 -26.06
N ILE A 443 3.70 5.75 -25.71
CA ILE A 443 3.66 7.06 -26.39
C ILE A 443 4.70 7.16 -27.52
N GLU A 444 5.66 6.26 -27.61
CA GLU A 444 6.65 6.19 -28.68
C GLU A 444 5.97 6.01 -30.01
N GLY A 445 6.19 6.27 -31.09
CA GLY A 445 5.42 6.11 -32.35
C GLY A 445 4.00 6.72 -32.36
N GLY A 446 3.53 7.30 -31.26
CA GLY A 446 2.24 8.00 -31.17
C GLY A 446 1.35 7.55 -30.05
N LEU A 447 0.64 8.49 -29.44
CA LEU A 447 -0.26 8.22 -28.31
C LEU A 447 -1.64 7.77 -28.80
N VAL A 448 -2.08 6.60 -28.32
CA VAL A 448 -3.43 6.10 -28.58
C VAL A 448 -4.44 6.87 -27.72
N ASN A 449 -5.52 7.34 -28.34
CA ASN A 449 -6.58 8.08 -27.65
C ASN A 449 -7.19 7.26 -26.49
N ASP A 450 -7.52 7.92 -25.38
CA ASP A 450 -8.10 7.32 -24.16
C ASP A 450 -7.20 6.30 -23.43
N ALA A 451 -5.99 6.02 -23.90
CA ALA A 451 -5.01 5.25 -23.14
C ALA A 451 -4.58 6.04 -21.90
N THR A 452 -4.45 5.35 -20.77
CA THR A 452 -3.84 5.95 -19.57
C THR A 452 -2.36 5.59 -19.54
N VAL A 453 -1.50 6.59 -19.39
CA VAL A 453 -0.04 6.41 -19.41
C VAL A 453 0.47 6.26 -17.98
N MET A 454 1.23 5.19 -17.69
CA MET A 454 1.94 5.03 -16.43
C MET A 454 3.40 5.46 -16.63
N SER A 455 3.74 6.65 -16.09
CA SER A 455 5.05 7.29 -16.29
C SER A 455 6.06 6.76 -15.26
N TRP A 456 7.02 5.94 -15.73
CA TRP A 456 8.01 5.28 -14.87
C TRP A 456 9.46 5.72 -15.15
N ARG A 457 9.83 6.03 -16.39
CA ARG A 457 11.19 6.46 -16.77
C ARG A 457 11.54 7.85 -16.22
N GLY A 458 10.51 8.62 -15.85
CA GLY A 458 10.60 9.97 -15.31
C GLY A 458 9.20 10.57 -15.16
N GLU A 459 9.11 11.89 -15.30
CA GLU A 459 7.83 12.62 -15.28
C GLU A 459 7.36 12.99 -16.69
N GLU A 460 8.24 12.90 -17.68
CA GLU A 460 8.06 13.38 -19.04
C GLU A 460 6.90 12.68 -19.75
N GLY A 461 6.77 11.35 -19.58
CA GLY A 461 5.66 10.59 -20.15
C GLY A 461 4.31 11.04 -19.60
N GLY A 462 4.22 11.27 -18.29
CA GLY A 462 3.03 11.79 -17.64
C GLY A 462 2.68 13.22 -18.05
N ILE A 463 3.69 14.09 -18.17
CA ILE A 463 3.52 15.47 -18.68
C ILE A 463 3.00 15.45 -20.12
N PHE A 464 3.60 14.63 -20.98
CA PHE A 464 3.18 14.47 -22.37
C PHE A 464 1.71 14.03 -22.46
N ALA A 465 1.36 12.95 -21.77
CA ALA A 465 0.00 12.42 -21.74
C ALA A 465 -1.02 13.47 -21.25
N ALA A 466 -0.73 14.17 -20.15
CA ALA A 466 -1.60 15.19 -19.59
C ALA A 466 -1.82 16.37 -20.55
N LYS A 467 -0.76 16.82 -21.23
CA LYS A 467 -0.84 17.89 -22.26
C LYS A 467 -1.61 17.44 -23.50
N ALA A 468 -1.54 16.16 -23.87
CA ALA A 468 -2.31 15.57 -24.97
C ALA A 468 -3.80 15.31 -24.59
N GLY A 469 -4.18 15.48 -23.31
CA GLY A 469 -5.53 15.27 -22.83
C GLY A 469 -5.82 13.86 -22.28
N ASN A 470 -4.83 12.96 -22.31
CA ASN A 470 -4.90 11.63 -21.73
C ASN A 470 -4.65 11.65 -20.22
N ASN A 471 -5.14 10.62 -19.52
CA ASN A 471 -4.82 10.45 -18.11
C ASN A 471 -3.41 9.90 -17.92
N ALA A 472 -2.80 10.24 -16.78
CA ALA A 472 -1.51 9.70 -16.39
C ALA A 472 -1.48 9.26 -14.92
N ILE A 473 -0.67 8.24 -14.63
CA ILE A 473 -0.35 7.74 -13.30
C ILE A 473 1.16 7.86 -13.13
N MET A 474 1.59 8.47 -12.04
CA MET A 474 3.01 8.72 -11.81
C MET A 474 3.64 7.58 -11.01
N SER A 475 4.73 7.02 -11.55
CA SER A 475 5.43 5.88 -10.94
C SER A 475 6.96 5.94 -11.18
N PRO A 476 7.62 7.14 -11.06
CA PRO A 476 8.99 7.31 -11.55
C PRO A 476 10.01 6.48 -10.76
N THR A 477 10.95 5.86 -11.50
CA THR A 477 12.10 5.09 -10.94
C THR A 477 12.92 5.89 -9.94
N SER A 478 12.89 7.20 -10.02
CA SER A 478 13.63 8.08 -9.12
C SER A 478 13.09 8.04 -7.67
N HIS A 479 11.79 7.72 -7.44
CA HIS A 479 11.13 7.83 -6.14
C HIS A 479 10.26 6.66 -5.75
N LEU A 480 9.68 5.91 -6.71
CA LEU A 480 8.57 4.99 -6.43
C LEU A 480 8.87 3.52 -6.80
N TYR A 481 10.12 3.16 -7.07
CA TYR A 481 10.56 1.78 -7.30
C TYR A 481 11.04 1.17 -5.97
N PHE A 482 10.18 0.41 -5.33
CA PHE A 482 10.44 -0.16 -4.00
C PHE A 482 11.27 -1.45 -4.04
N ASP A 483 11.70 -1.89 -5.18
CA ASP A 483 12.74 -2.89 -5.42
C ASP A 483 14.17 -2.34 -5.32
N TYR A 484 14.32 -0.99 -5.25
CA TYR A 484 15.61 -0.32 -5.08
C TYR A 484 16.07 -0.34 -3.62
N TYR A 485 17.39 -0.23 -3.39
CA TYR A 485 17.99 -0.15 -2.05
C TYR A 485 17.37 0.96 -1.21
N GLN A 486 17.12 0.67 0.06
CA GLN A 486 16.57 1.65 1.02
C GLN A 486 17.68 2.42 1.74
N ALA A 487 18.89 1.82 1.83
CA ALA A 487 20.09 2.46 2.39
C ALA A 487 21.34 2.01 1.62
N ARG A 488 22.46 2.74 1.83
CA ARG A 488 23.73 2.46 1.14
C ARG A 488 24.39 1.17 1.60
N THR A 489 24.11 0.72 2.81
CA THR A 489 24.73 -0.47 3.42
C THR A 489 23.74 -1.24 4.28
N GLY A 490 23.99 -2.56 4.44
CA GLY A 490 23.19 -3.40 5.33
C GLY A 490 21.82 -3.78 4.78
N GLU A 491 21.60 -3.66 3.47
CA GLU A 491 20.39 -4.06 2.77
C GLU A 491 20.56 -5.42 2.08
N PRO A 492 19.48 -6.18 1.89
CA PRO A 492 19.49 -7.37 1.05
C PRO A 492 19.80 -7.00 -0.41
N LEU A 493 20.18 -8.01 -1.21
CA LEU A 493 20.44 -7.81 -2.64
C LEU A 493 19.18 -7.23 -3.32
N ALA A 494 19.39 -6.16 -4.07
CA ALA A 494 18.35 -5.48 -4.83
C ALA A 494 18.84 -5.16 -6.26
N ILE A 495 17.94 -4.76 -7.15
CA ILE A 495 18.28 -4.50 -8.55
C ILE A 495 19.26 -3.33 -8.74
N GLY A 496 19.27 -2.38 -7.82
CA GLY A 496 20.14 -1.18 -7.89
C GLY A 496 19.44 0.04 -7.29
N GLY A 497 19.92 1.22 -7.68
CA GLY A 497 19.34 2.49 -7.23
C GLY A 497 19.42 2.73 -5.72
N LEU A 498 18.89 3.86 -5.27
CA LEU A 498 18.78 4.19 -3.84
C LEU A 498 17.55 5.08 -3.61
N ILE A 499 16.56 4.55 -2.92
CA ILE A 499 15.31 5.24 -2.59
C ILE A 499 15.02 5.06 -1.09
N PRO A 500 15.63 5.88 -0.23
CA PRO A 500 15.30 5.91 1.19
C PRO A 500 13.92 6.48 1.44
N LEU A 501 13.37 6.25 2.62
CA LEU A 501 12.03 6.67 3.03
C LEU A 501 11.76 8.16 2.78
N GLU A 502 12.71 9.03 3.14
CA GLU A 502 12.61 10.49 2.95
C GLU A 502 12.47 10.87 1.47
N LYS A 503 13.17 10.15 0.58
CA LYS A 503 13.09 10.40 -0.86
C LYS A 503 11.69 10.08 -1.41
N VAL A 504 11.06 9.00 -0.96
CA VAL A 504 9.65 8.71 -1.31
C VAL A 504 8.75 9.84 -0.79
N TYR A 505 8.92 10.24 0.46
CA TYR A 505 8.08 11.28 1.09
C TYR A 505 8.22 12.65 0.41
N SER A 506 9.36 12.95 -0.19
CA SER A 506 9.61 14.23 -0.89
C SER A 506 8.90 14.33 -2.24
N TYR A 507 8.45 13.19 -2.82
CA TYR A 507 7.87 13.16 -4.15
C TYR A 507 6.54 13.94 -4.24
N GLU A 508 6.36 14.66 -5.35
CA GLU A 508 5.13 15.36 -5.69
C GLU A 508 4.54 14.78 -6.97
N PRO A 509 3.35 14.10 -6.90
CA PRO A 509 2.78 13.45 -8.08
C PRO A 509 2.33 14.38 -9.20
N ILE A 510 2.06 15.65 -8.93
CA ILE A 510 1.74 16.64 -9.98
C ILE A 510 3.04 17.30 -10.42
N PRO A 511 3.55 16.99 -11.63
CA PRO A 511 4.76 17.61 -12.16
C PRO A 511 4.65 19.13 -12.30
N GLU A 512 5.78 19.82 -12.21
CA GLU A 512 5.84 21.25 -12.50
C GLU A 512 5.57 21.53 -13.99
N GLY A 513 5.01 22.69 -14.28
CA GLY A 513 4.75 23.14 -15.66
C GLY A 513 3.45 22.63 -16.29
N LEU A 514 2.57 21.94 -15.52
CA LEU A 514 1.21 21.64 -15.93
C LEU A 514 0.27 22.76 -15.48
N ASP A 515 -0.65 23.17 -16.36
CA ASP A 515 -1.75 24.05 -15.97
C ASP A 515 -2.81 23.29 -15.12
N ILE A 516 -3.81 24.01 -14.59
CA ILE A 516 -4.83 23.43 -13.71
C ILE A 516 -5.60 22.30 -14.42
N ASN A 517 -5.95 22.44 -15.69
CA ASN A 517 -6.71 21.43 -16.42
C ASN A 517 -5.86 20.19 -16.69
N GLN A 518 -4.61 20.38 -17.12
CA GLN A 518 -3.64 19.32 -17.33
C GLN A 518 -3.33 18.58 -16.02
N ALA A 519 -3.18 19.30 -14.92
CA ALA A 519 -2.97 18.69 -13.60
C ALA A 519 -4.13 17.76 -13.18
N THR A 520 -5.37 17.99 -13.64
CA THR A 520 -6.50 17.07 -13.37
C THR A 520 -6.37 15.72 -14.07
N LYS A 521 -5.51 15.62 -15.08
CA LYS A 521 -5.21 14.38 -15.79
C LYS A 521 -4.26 13.45 -15.03
N ILE A 522 -3.53 13.98 -14.04
CA ILE A 522 -2.73 13.16 -13.14
C ILE A 522 -3.66 12.50 -12.13
N LEU A 523 -3.95 11.23 -12.33
CA LEU A 523 -4.88 10.46 -11.50
C LEU A 523 -4.31 10.20 -10.09
N GLY A 524 -2.98 10.14 -9.96
CA GLY A 524 -2.27 9.88 -8.71
C GLY A 524 -0.92 9.22 -8.95
N ALA A 525 -0.49 8.40 -7.97
CA ALA A 525 0.80 7.73 -8.05
C ALA A 525 0.74 6.29 -7.55
N GLN A 526 1.76 5.51 -7.95
CA GLN A 526 1.92 4.10 -7.63
C GLN A 526 3.35 3.79 -7.21
N GLY A 527 3.52 2.96 -6.18
CA GLY A 527 4.79 2.34 -5.82
C GLY A 527 4.90 0.95 -6.46
N ASN A 528 6.06 0.63 -7.02
CA ASN A 528 6.30 -0.63 -7.72
C ASN A 528 7.21 -1.54 -6.92
N VAL A 529 6.86 -2.82 -6.86
CA VAL A 529 7.65 -3.89 -6.23
C VAL A 529 7.93 -4.95 -7.30
N TRP A 530 9.01 -4.76 -8.03
CA TRP A 530 9.56 -5.77 -8.95
C TRP A 530 10.30 -6.84 -8.17
N THR A 531 10.19 -8.11 -8.58
CA THR A 531 10.58 -9.22 -7.71
C THR A 531 11.77 -10.04 -8.20
N GLU A 532 12.59 -9.54 -9.14
CA GLU A 532 13.80 -10.25 -9.60
C GLU A 532 14.72 -10.66 -8.42
N TYR A 533 14.82 -9.80 -7.42
CA TYR A 533 15.66 -10.03 -6.22
C TYR A 533 14.84 -10.16 -4.93
N ILE A 534 13.51 -10.13 -5.02
CA ILE A 534 12.59 -10.22 -3.90
C ILE A 534 11.88 -11.57 -3.94
N LYS A 535 12.48 -12.58 -3.28
CA LYS A 535 12.11 -13.98 -3.44
C LYS A 535 10.96 -14.46 -2.56
N THR A 536 10.65 -13.73 -1.48
CA THR A 536 9.68 -14.19 -0.47
C THR A 536 8.71 -13.09 -0.06
N PRO A 537 7.53 -13.47 0.47
CA PRO A 537 6.57 -12.55 1.05
C PRO A 537 7.17 -11.57 2.06
N GLU A 538 8.04 -12.03 2.95
CA GLU A 538 8.69 -11.21 3.98
C GLU A 538 9.61 -10.16 3.37
N MET A 539 10.28 -10.49 2.23
CA MET A 539 11.09 -9.51 1.51
C MET A 539 10.21 -8.46 0.82
N VAL A 540 9.06 -8.84 0.26
CA VAL A 540 8.09 -7.86 -0.30
C VAL A 540 7.67 -6.87 0.79
N GLU A 541 7.33 -7.35 1.98
CA GLU A 541 6.97 -6.51 3.11
C GLU A 541 8.11 -5.57 3.53
N TYR A 542 9.32 -6.11 3.67
CA TYR A 542 10.51 -5.35 4.03
C TYR A 542 10.83 -4.24 3.03
N MET A 543 10.73 -4.54 1.75
CA MET A 543 11.02 -3.59 0.68
C MET A 543 9.89 -2.57 0.49
N SER A 544 8.65 -2.95 0.80
CA SER A 544 7.49 -2.06 0.63
C SER A 544 7.29 -1.10 1.79
N VAL A 545 7.47 -1.56 3.04
CA VAL A 545 7.08 -0.82 4.25
C VAL A 545 8.35 -0.43 5.04
N PRO A 546 8.51 0.85 5.40
CA PRO A 546 7.51 1.92 5.49
C PRO A 546 7.37 2.84 4.26
N ARG A 547 8.02 2.55 3.12
CA ARG A 547 7.90 3.41 1.92
C ARG A 547 6.47 3.52 1.41
N MET A 548 5.66 2.45 1.49
CA MET A 548 4.21 2.49 1.22
C MET A 548 3.50 3.48 2.17
N THR A 549 3.91 3.58 3.42
CA THR A 549 3.33 4.54 4.38
C THR A 549 3.62 5.98 3.94
N ALA A 550 4.85 6.27 3.47
CA ALA A 550 5.18 7.57 2.90
C ALA A 550 4.38 7.88 1.63
N LEU A 551 4.30 6.90 0.71
CA LEU A 551 3.48 7.03 -0.50
C LEU A 551 2.02 7.30 -0.15
N SER A 552 1.44 6.57 0.81
CA SER A 552 0.05 6.78 1.21
C SER A 552 -0.22 8.23 1.64
N GLU A 553 0.71 8.85 2.35
CA GLU A 553 0.55 10.24 2.78
C GLU A 553 0.68 11.23 1.62
N ILE A 554 1.61 11.02 0.67
CA ILE A 554 1.75 11.96 -0.46
C ILE A 554 0.56 11.90 -1.43
N VAL A 555 -0.13 10.76 -1.53
CA VAL A 555 -1.32 10.62 -2.41
C VAL A 555 -2.63 10.94 -1.69
N TRP A 556 -2.64 10.94 -0.35
CA TRP A 556 -3.81 11.26 0.45
C TRP A 556 -3.83 12.71 0.91
N SER A 557 -2.74 13.20 1.51
CA SER A 557 -2.68 14.48 2.23
C SER A 557 -2.32 15.66 1.33
N LYS A 558 -2.67 16.89 1.74
CA LYS A 558 -2.27 18.12 1.01
C LYS A 558 -0.76 18.33 1.07
N ARG A 559 -0.15 18.70 -0.06
CA ARG A 559 1.29 19.02 -0.15
C ARG A 559 1.76 20.01 0.94
N LYS A 560 0.96 21.05 1.21
CA LYS A 560 1.29 22.10 2.19
C LYS A 560 1.41 21.62 3.64
N LYS A 561 0.91 20.43 3.94
CA LYS A 561 0.96 19.84 5.29
C LYS A 561 2.14 18.88 5.49
N ARG A 562 2.83 18.52 4.43
CA ARG A 562 3.88 17.52 4.49
C ARG A 562 5.11 18.04 5.22
N ASP A 563 5.42 17.43 6.35
CA ASP A 563 6.61 17.62 7.17
C ASP A 563 7.16 16.23 7.52
N PHE A 564 8.38 15.94 7.07
CA PHE A 564 8.97 14.62 7.24
C PHE A 564 9.23 14.29 8.72
N SER A 565 9.62 15.26 9.52
CA SER A 565 9.89 15.04 10.95
C SER A 565 8.60 14.71 11.73
N GLU A 566 7.49 15.38 11.41
CA GLU A 566 6.18 15.07 11.98
C GLU A 566 5.63 13.75 11.43
N PHE A 567 5.89 13.44 10.15
CA PHE A 567 5.55 12.13 9.57
C PHE A 567 6.26 10.99 10.32
N ILE A 568 7.56 11.08 10.61
CA ILE A 568 8.29 10.06 11.39
C ILE A 568 7.67 9.85 12.76
N LYS A 569 7.23 10.92 13.44
CA LYS A 569 6.54 10.81 14.73
C LYS A 569 5.23 10.04 14.60
N ARG A 570 4.42 10.34 13.59
CA ARG A 570 3.17 9.59 13.31
C ARG A 570 3.44 8.15 12.93
N LEU A 571 4.46 7.89 12.11
CA LEU A 571 4.87 6.56 11.69
C LEU A 571 5.24 5.68 12.90
N ASN A 572 5.91 6.23 13.90
CA ASN A 572 6.23 5.52 15.15
C ASN A 572 4.98 5.06 15.93
N PHE A 573 3.87 5.80 15.83
CA PHE A 573 2.57 5.35 16.38
C PHE A 573 1.91 4.33 15.46
N TYR A 574 2.00 4.55 14.14
CA TYR A 574 1.42 3.68 13.13
C TYR A 574 2.03 2.27 13.11
N LYS A 575 3.28 2.15 13.55
CA LYS A 575 4.00 0.88 13.73
C LYS A 575 3.17 -0.20 14.42
N TYR A 576 2.37 0.16 15.42
CA TYR A 576 1.46 -0.77 16.09
C TYR A 576 0.55 -1.54 15.12
N PHE A 577 0.02 -0.87 14.10
CA PHE A 577 -0.87 -1.50 13.11
C PHE A 577 -0.10 -2.46 12.21
N LEU A 578 1.16 -2.15 11.92
CA LEU A 578 2.07 -3.03 11.18
C LEU A 578 2.42 -4.27 12.01
N ASP A 579 2.77 -4.08 13.28
CA ASP A 579 3.08 -5.17 14.23
C ASP A 579 1.87 -6.10 14.43
N LYS A 580 0.68 -5.54 14.58
CA LYS A 580 -0.57 -6.31 14.74
C LYS A 580 -0.88 -7.18 13.52
N LYS A 581 -0.53 -6.72 12.33
CA LYS A 581 -0.62 -7.50 11.09
C LYS A 581 0.61 -8.35 10.82
N LYS A 582 1.57 -8.38 11.72
CA LYS A 582 2.84 -9.13 11.60
C LYS A 582 3.56 -8.82 10.28
N VAL A 583 3.64 -7.54 9.95
CA VAL A 583 4.35 -7.06 8.76
C VAL A 583 5.85 -7.05 9.04
N ASN A 584 6.62 -7.65 8.16
CA ASN A 584 8.09 -7.62 8.22
C ASN A 584 8.64 -6.32 7.62
N TYR A 585 8.33 -5.18 8.24
CA TYR A 585 8.77 -3.88 7.73
C TYR A 585 10.22 -3.55 8.10
N ARG A 586 10.84 -2.65 7.34
CA ARG A 586 12.18 -2.14 7.64
C ARG A 586 12.17 -1.22 8.87
N SER A 587 12.61 -1.74 10.00
CA SER A 587 12.55 -1.01 11.29
C SER A 587 13.65 0.04 11.48
N LYS A 588 14.70 0.05 10.63
CA LYS A 588 15.81 1.00 10.74
C LYS A 588 15.44 2.46 10.40
N ASP A 589 14.25 2.66 9.83
CA ASP A 589 13.72 4.00 9.51
C ASP A 589 12.85 4.57 10.63
N LEU A 590 12.67 3.82 11.73
CA LEU A 590 11.72 4.11 12.82
C LEU A 590 12.42 4.41 14.13
#